data_39f7c8b48440995abe7920ff41e98991
#
_entry.id   39f7c8b48440995abe7920ff41e98991
#
_cell.length_a   1.000
_cell.length_b   1.000
_cell.length_c   1.000
_cell.angle_alpha   90.00
_cell.angle_beta   90.00
_cell.angle_gamma   90.00
#
_symmetry.space_group_name_H-M   'P 1'
#
loop_
_entity.id
_entity.type
_entity.pdbx_description
1 polymer ?
#
loop_
_entity_poly.entity_id
_entity_poly.type
_entity_poly.pdbx_seq_one_letter_code
_entity_poly.pdbx_strand_id
1 'polypeptide(L)'
;YRVKGSLKNAKKIGGLRGLYLHYCYKLGILPKGRKQNYARLHYLLKDDLMKMEAITQETRLLCRNHIDTAEQLCSYKGSLETEMSALLQKRKELYSKSRRTSGEEKEAVKAELSDISGRLKIIRKEVRLCEGIAARSDTLKEKLQTIRADEHEQQRKELMKNEHRRRSGRTNRPNELGGL
;
A
#
# COMPACT_ATOMS: atom_id res chain seq x y z
N TYR A 1 39.80 -2.81 9.28
CA TYR A 1 40.38 -2.39 10.56
C TYR A 1 40.02 -3.41 11.65
N ARG A 2 41.01 -4.16 12.13
CA ARG A 2 40.84 -5.04 13.29
C ARG A 2 41.20 -4.29 14.55
N VAL A 3 40.26 -4.06 15.45
CA VAL A 3 40.53 -3.48 16.77
C VAL A 3 41.30 -4.53 17.60
N LYS A 4 42.57 -4.27 17.87
CA LYS A 4 43.40 -5.08 18.77
C LYS A 4 43.19 -4.56 20.20
N GLY A 5 42.58 -5.34 21.08
CA GLY A 5 42.43 -5.02 22.48
C GLY A 5 41.06 -5.40 23.08
N SER A 6 40.97 -5.46 24.40
CA SER A 6 39.73 -5.74 25.12
C SER A 6 38.89 -4.47 25.24
N LEU A 7 37.62 -4.50 24.78
CA LEU A 7 36.68 -3.42 24.89
C LEU A 7 36.19 -3.13 26.31
N LYS A 8 36.67 -3.89 27.31
CA LYS A 8 36.24 -3.73 28.73
C LYS A 8 36.58 -2.35 29.30
N ASN A 9 37.64 -1.69 28.78
CA ASN A 9 38.12 -0.40 29.25
C ASN A 9 37.82 0.76 28.24
N ALA A 10 36.99 0.52 27.22
CA ALA A 10 36.62 1.57 26.26
C ALA A 10 35.77 2.64 26.96
N LYS A 11 36.18 3.91 26.85
CA LYS A 11 35.37 5.04 27.34
C LYS A 11 34.00 4.99 26.68
N LYS A 12 32.93 5.15 27.48
CA LYS A 12 31.57 5.26 26.98
C LYS A 12 31.46 6.46 26.04
N ILE A 13 31.05 6.21 24.82
CA ILE A 13 30.83 7.27 23.84
C ILE A 13 29.50 7.95 24.20
N GLY A 14 29.58 9.20 24.69
CA GLY A 14 28.42 10.01 25.05
C GLY A 14 28.11 11.10 24.03
N GLY A 15 27.13 11.93 24.34
CA GLY A 15 26.72 13.06 23.50
C GLY A 15 26.15 12.67 22.14
N LEU A 16 26.23 13.58 21.19
CA LEU A 16 25.63 13.47 19.85
C LEU A 16 26.17 12.24 19.07
N ARG A 17 27.46 11.92 19.25
CA ARG A 17 28.07 10.73 18.65
C ARG A 17 27.51 9.43 19.22
N GLY A 18 27.25 9.39 20.53
CA GLY A 18 26.60 8.23 21.17
C GLY A 18 25.18 8.02 20.68
N LEU A 19 24.43 9.13 20.54
CA LEU A 19 23.07 9.14 20.00
C LEU A 19 23.04 8.66 18.55
N TYR A 20 23.93 9.19 17.70
CA TYR A 20 24.07 8.76 16.31
C TYR A 20 24.35 7.27 16.19
N LEU A 21 25.30 6.74 16.96
CA LEU A 21 25.61 5.32 16.96
C LEU A 21 24.43 4.46 17.47
N HIS A 22 23.70 4.98 18.48
CA HIS A 22 22.49 4.31 18.97
C HIS A 22 21.46 4.14 17.84
N TYR A 23 21.19 5.20 17.06
CA TYR A 23 20.26 5.13 15.92
C TYR A 23 20.79 4.23 14.80
N CYS A 24 22.09 4.29 14.49
CA CYS A 24 22.70 3.38 13.50
C CYS A 24 22.52 1.90 13.90
N TYR A 25 22.66 1.58 15.19
CA TYR A 25 22.38 0.23 15.70
C TYR A 25 20.90 -0.12 15.71
N LYS A 26 20.05 0.84 15.98
CA LYS A 26 18.58 0.65 16.01
C LYS A 26 18.02 0.42 14.61
N LEU A 27 18.55 1.14 13.62
CA LEU A 27 18.18 1.03 12.20
C LEU A 27 18.87 -0.14 11.48
N GLY A 28 19.74 -0.88 12.16
CA GLY A 28 20.45 -2.01 11.56
C GLY A 28 21.57 -1.64 10.58
N ILE A 29 21.95 -0.35 10.49
CA ILE A 29 23.06 0.14 9.66
C ILE A 29 24.39 -0.42 10.19
N LEU A 30 24.53 -0.50 11.52
CA LEU A 30 25.68 -1.13 12.18
C LEU A 30 25.25 -2.41 12.89
N PRO A 31 25.84 -3.56 12.59
CA PRO A 31 25.52 -4.81 13.27
C PRO A 31 26.02 -4.76 14.73
N LYS A 32 25.12 -4.83 15.69
CA LYS A 32 25.50 -5.17 17.07
C LYS A 32 25.97 -6.61 17.06
N GLY A 33 27.21 -6.91 17.39
CA GLY A 33 27.90 -8.20 17.34
C GLY A 33 27.14 -9.49 17.71
N ARG A 34 25.86 -9.45 18.02
CA ARG A 34 24.91 -10.55 17.95
C ARG A 34 24.32 -10.57 16.53
N LYS A 35 24.48 -11.69 15.83
CA LYS A 35 23.77 -11.92 14.56
C LYS A 35 22.30 -11.59 14.78
N GLN A 36 21.84 -10.45 14.23
CA GLN A 36 20.41 -10.16 14.22
C GLN A 36 19.72 -11.32 13.51
N ASN A 37 18.67 -11.84 14.11
CA ASN A 37 17.91 -12.92 13.49
C ASN A 37 17.04 -12.30 12.37
N TYR A 38 17.68 -12.04 11.22
CA TYR A 38 17.04 -11.48 10.04
C TYR A 38 15.83 -12.30 9.60
N ALA A 39 15.84 -13.61 9.85
CA ALA A 39 14.69 -14.48 9.56
C ALA A 39 13.46 -14.06 10.36
N ARG A 40 13.61 -13.70 11.65
CA ARG A 40 12.50 -13.23 12.48
C ARG A 40 12.02 -11.83 12.06
N LEU A 41 12.95 -10.94 11.74
CA LEU A 41 12.59 -9.60 11.24
C LEU A 41 11.87 -9.70 9.90
N HIS A 42 12.37 -10.52 8.97
CA HIS A 42 11.73 -10.79 7.70
C HIS A 42 10.32 -11.39 7.88
N TYR A 43 10.15 -12.30 8.84
CA TYR A 43 8.84 -12.87 9.14
C TYR A 43 7.85 -11.81 9.64
N LEU A 44 8.26 -10.93 10.56
CA LEU A 44 7.43 -9.86 11.10
C LEU A 44 7.04 -8.82 10.05
N LEU A 45 7.93 -8.53 9.10
CA LEU A 45 7.69 -7.55 8.02
C LEU A 45 7.08 -8.17 6.76
N LYS A 46 6.97 -9.50 6.71
CA LYS A 46 6.50 -10.22 5.52
C LYS A 46 5.14 -9.72 5.04
N ASP A 47 4.19 -9.56 5.95
CA ASP A 47 2.84 -9.13 5.62
C ASP A 47 2.81 -7.69 5.09
N ASP A 48 3.62 -6.81 5.65
CA ASP A 48 3.72 -5.42 5.20
C ASP A 48 4.41 -5.33 3.84
N LEU A 49 5.45 -6.13 3.60
CA LEU A 49 6.10 -6.23 2.29
C LEU A 49 5.15 -6.76 1.22
N MET A 50 4.34 -7.78 1.54
CA MET A 50 3.33 -8.31 0.62
C MET A 50 2.25 -7.27 0.30
N LYS A 51 1.80 -6.49 1.29
CA LYS A 51 0.86 -5.37 1.07
C LYS A 51 1.47 -4.29 0.18
N MET A 52 2.72 -3.91 0.42
CA MET A 52 3.43 -2.93 -0.41
C MET A 52 3.60 -3.42 -1.85
N GLU A 53 3.93 -4.69 -2.04
CA GLU A 53 4.05 -5.29 -3.37
C GLU A 53 2.70 -5.29 -4.09
N ALA A 54 1.61 -5.66 -3.42
CA ALA A 54 0.27 -5.62 -3.97
C ALA A 54 -0.11 -4.20 -4.41
N ILE A 55 0.08 -3.18 -3.55
CA ILE A 55 -0.18 -1.78 -3.87
C ILE A 55 0.67 -1.33 -5.07
N THR A 56 1.93 -1.72 -5.12
CA THR A 56 2.82 -1.38 -6.25
C THR A 56 2.31 -1.97 -7.57
N GLN A 57 1.85 -3.22 -7.56
CA GLN A 57 1.30 -3.86 -8.76
C GLN A 57 -0.01 -3.21 -9.20
N GLU A 58 -0.88 -2.85 -8.26
CA GLU A 58 -2.13 -2.12 -8.51
C GLU A 58 -1.87 -0.74 -9.12
N THR A 59 -0.95 0.03 -8.54
CA THR A 59 -0.56 1.35 -9.06
C THR A 59 0.01 1.24 -10.48
N ARG A 60 0.86 0.25 -10.73
CA ARG A 60 1.39 0.00 -12.08
C ARG A 60 0.29 -0.31 -13.10
N LEU A 61 -0.73 -1.07 -12.70
CA LEU A 61 -1.87 -1.38 -13.55
C LEU A 61 -2.65 -0.11 -13.90
N LEU A 62 -2.95 0.74 -12.91
CA LEU A 62 -3.65 2.02 -13.11
C LEU A 62 -2.88 2.94 -14.05
N CYS A 63 -1.58 3.15 -13.79
CA CYS A 63 -0.73 4.00 -14.60
C CYS A 63 -0.59 3.47 -16.05
N ARG A 64 -0.42 2.16 -16.22
CA ARG A 64 -0.26 1.54 -17.55
C ARG A 64 -1.48 1.69 -18.43
N ASN A 65 -2.67 1.62 -17.82
CA ASN A 65 -3.94 1.66 -18.55
C ASN A 65 -4.61 3.05 -18.47
N HIS A 66 -3.94 4.06 -17.88
CA HIS A 66 -4.47 5.43 -17.73
C HIS A 66 -5.85 5.45 -17.06
N ILE A 67 -6.00 4.69 -15.98
CA ILE A 67 -7.25 4.58 -15.22
C ILE A 67 -7.20 5.57 -14.06
N ASP A 68 -8.02 6.62 -14.12
CA ASP A 68 -8.08 7.68 -13.11
C ASP A 68 -9.37 7.63 -12.28
N THR A 69 -10.43 6.99 -12.81
CA THR A 69 -11.75 6.96 -12.17
C THR A 69 -12.23 5.54 -11.89
N ALA A 70 -13.12 5.40 -10.90
CA ALA A 70 -13.74 4.12 -10.57
C ALA A 70 -14.56 3.54 -11.73
N GLU A 71 -15.18 4.41 -12.54
CA GLU A 71 -15.95 4.00 -13.71
C GLU A 71 -15.07 3.40 -14.80
N GLN A 72 -13.91 4.02 -15.05
CA GLN A 72 -12.91 3.49 -15.98
C GLN A 72 -12.37 2.13 -15.50
N LEU A 73 -12.14 1.98 -14.18
CA LEU A 73 -11.72 0.71 -13.61
C LEU A 73 -12.77 -0.38 -13.81
N CYS A 74 -14.05 -0.05 -13.59
CA CYS A 74 -15.17 -0.97 -13.80
C CYS A 74 -15.29 -1.39 -15.28
N SER A 75 -15.20 -0.43 -16.20
CA SER A 75 -15.22 -0.69 -17.64
C SER A 75 -14.04 -1.57 -18.07
N TYR A 76 -12.83 -1.29 -17.56
CA TYR A 76 -11.64 -2.09 -17.84
C TYR A 76 -11.80 -3.52 -17.32
N LYS A 77 -12.30 -3.69 -16.08
CA LYS A 77 -12.59 -5.02 -15.52
C LYS A 77 -13.61 -5.77 -16.38
N GLY A 78 -14.71 -5.11 -16.81
CA GLY A 78 -15.72 -5.70 -17.67
C GLY A 78 -15.16 -6.17 -19.00
N SER A 79 -14.24 -5.38 -19.62
CA SER A 79 -13.57 -5.80 -20.87
C SER A 79 -12.69 -7.04 -20.69
N LEU A 80 -11.97 -7.13 -19.55
CA LEU A 80 -11.17 -8.30 -19.21
C LEU A 80 -12.02 -9.56 -18.97
N GLU A 81 -13.19 -9.41 -18.33
CA GLU A 81 -14.12 -10.51 -18.08
C GLU A 81 -14.75 -11.03 -19.40
N THR A 82 -15.06 -10.14 -20.34
CA THR A 82 -15.53 -10.52 -21.67
C THR A 82 -14.43 -11.23 -22.47
N GLU A 83 -13.20 -10.73 -22.45
CA GLU A 83 -12.04 -11.40 -23.09
C GLU A 83 -11.82 -12.78 -22.46
N MET A 84 -11.89 -12.87 -21.13
CA MET A 84 -11.71 -14.12 -20.41
C MET A 84 -12.78 -15.16 -20.81
N SER A 85 -14.03 -14.75 -20.95
CA SER A 85 -15.13 -15.64 -21.37
C SER A 85 -14.93 -16.16 -22.80
N ALA A 86 -14.53 -15.29 -23.72
CA ALA A 86 -14.21 -15.64 -25.10
C ALA A 86 -13.05 -16.63 -25.20
N LEU A 87 -11.97 -16.39 -24.44
CA LEU A 87 -10.83 -17.30 -24.38
C LEU A 87 -11.16 -18.66 -23.76
N LEU A 88 -12.03 -18.69 -22.75
CA LEU A 88 -12.51 -19.94 -22.18
C LEU A 88 -13.33 -20.75 -23.16
N GLN A 89 -14.16 -20.10 -23.97
CA GLN A 89 -14.92 -20.75 -25.05
C GLN A 89 -13.97 -21.32 -26.10
N LYS A 90 -13.02 -20.50 -26.62
CA LYS A 90 -11.99 -20.97 -27.55
C LYS A 90 -11.21 -22.18 -27.00
N ARG A 91 -10.85 -22.13 -25.74
CA ARG A 91 -10.13 -23.23 -25.10
C ARG A 91 -10.94 -24.53 -25.10
N LYS A 92 -12.26 -24.48 -24.85
CA LYS A 92 -13.16 -25.65 -24.94
C LYS A 92 -13.19 -26.23 -26.34
N GLU A 93 -13.28 -25.37 -27.36
CA GLU A 93 -13.29 -25.77 -28.77
C GLU A 93 -11.97 -26.45 -29.17
N LEU A 94 -10.83 -25.87 -28.76
CA LEU A 94 -9.52 -26.46 -29.05
C LEU A 94 -9.31 -27.78 -28.31
N TYR A 95 -9.82 -27.96 -27.11
CA TYR A 95 -9.79 -29.26 -26.44
C TYR A 95 -10.61 -30.29 -27.19
N SER A 96 -11.77 -29.91 -27.74
CA SER A 96 -12.58 -30.82 -28.57
C SER A 96 -11.90 -31.19 -29.89
N LYS A 97 -11.19 -30.23 -30.50
CA LYS A 97 -10.36 -30.48 -31.68
C LYS A 97 -9.17 -31.39 -31.38
N SER A 98 -8.45 -31.13 -30.30
CA SER A 98 -7.28 -31.92 -29.90
C SER A 98 -7.58 -33.39 -29.66
N ARG A 99 -8.83 -33.73 -29.32
CA ARG A 99 -9.26 -35.13 -29.19
C ARG A 99 -9.49 -35.84 -30.54
N ARG A 100 -9.73 -35.08 -31.62
CA ARG A 100 -10.06 -35.58 -32.97
C ARG A 100 -8.89 -35.56 -33.92
N THR A 101 -7.84 -34.77 -33.60
CA THR A 101 -6.66 -34.59 -34.43
C THR A 101 -5.48 -35.43 -33.95
N SER A 102 -4.63 -35.86 -34.88
CA SER A 102 -3.40 -36.62 -34.61
C SER A 102 -2.23 -36.04 -35.41
N GLY A 103 -0.99 -36.34 -35.02
CA GLY A 103 0.21 -35.88 -35.71
C GLY A 103 0.55 -34.40 -35.46
N GLU A 104 1.04 -33.73 -36.50
CA GLU A 104 1.50 -32.33 -36.47
C GLU A 104 0.39 -31.35 -36.07
N GLU A 105 -0.84 -31.57 -36.51
CA GLU A 105 -1.99 -30.73 -36.17
C GLU A 105 -2.26 -30.71 -34.66
N LYS A 106 -2.04 -31.82 -33.98
CA LYS A 106 -2.18 -31.92 -32.55
C LYS A 106 -1.15 -31.08 -31.79
N GLU A 107 0.05 -30.98 -32.30
CA GLU A 107 1.12 -30.15 -31.75
C GLU A 107 0.79 -28.66 -31.92
N ALA A 108 0.28 -28.23 -33.07
CA ALA A 108 -0.19 -26.88 -33.30
C ALA A 108 -1.31 -26.49 -32.32
N VAL A 109 -2.32 -27.37 -32.14
CA VAL A 109 -3.41 -27.12 -31.19
C VAL A 109 -2.91 -27.06 -29.73
N LYS A 110 -1.91 -27.84 -29.36
CA LYS A 110 -1.29 -27.75 -28.05
C LYS A 110 -0.57 -26.42 -27.83
N ALA A 111 0.13 -25.91 -28.84
CA ALA A 111 0.77 -24.60 -28.76
C ALA A 111 -0.28 -23.49 -28.54
N GLU A 112 -1.36 -23.48 -29.31
CA GLU A 112 -2.47 -22.53 -29.13
C GLU A 112 -3.11 -22.63 -27.74
N LEU A 113 -3.31 -23.84 -27.21
CA LEU A 113 -3.82 -24.07 -25.86
C LEU A 113 -2.88 -23.52 -24.79
N SER A 114 -1.56 -23.62 -24.99
CA SER A 114 -0.55 -23.06 -24.11
C SER A 114 -0.63 -21.52 -24.09
N ASP A 115 -0.74 -20.89 -25.27
CA ASP A 115 -0.83 -19.43 -25.41
C ASP A 115 -2.12 -18.89 -24.77
N ILE A 116 -3.26 -19.51 -25.02
CA ILE A 116 -4.53 -19.16 -24.39
C ILE A 116 -4.44 -19.31 -22.86
N SER A 117 -3.82 -20.37 -22.39
CA SER A 117 -3.64 -20.61 -20.94
C SER A 117 -2.73 -19.55 -20.31
N GLY A 118 -1.67 -19.14 -21.02
CA GLY A 118 -0.80 -18.03 -20.63
C GLY A 118 -1.58 -16.70 -20.55
N ARG A 119 -2.36 -16.38 -21.58
CA ARG A 119 -3.18 -15.16 -21.60
C ARG A 119 -4.25 -15.17 -20.50
N LEU A 120 -4.94 -16.26 -20.29
CA LEU A 120 -5.92 -16.43 -19.20
C LEU A 120 -5.29 -16.22 -17.81
N LYS A 121 -4.04 -16.64 -17.60
CA LYS A 121 -3.31 -16.42 -16.34
C LYS A 121 -3.06 -14.93 -16.10
N ILE A 122 -2.70 -14.20 -17.14
CA ILE A 122 -2.47 -12.74 -17.07
C ILE A 122 -3.79 -12.03 -16.76
N ILE A 123 -4.85 -12.29 -17.51
CA ILE A 123 -6.17 -11.67 -17.33
C ILE A 123 -6.69 -11.91 -15.90
N ARG A 124 -6.62 -13.13 -15.40
CA ARG A 124 -7.04 -13.44 -14.03
C ARG A 124 -6.26 -12.68 -12.98
N LYS A 125 -4.97 -12.43 -13.22
CA LYS A 125 -4.16 -11.60 -12.32
C LYS A 125 -4.62 -10.15 -12.36
N GLU A 126 -4.87 -9.60 -13.54
CA GLU A 126 -5.34 -8.21 -13.72
C GLU A 126 -6.74 -8.00 -13.10
N VAL A 127 -7.68 -8.94 -13.28
CA VAL A 127 -9.01 -8.90 -12.64
C VAL A 127 -8.88 -8.86 -11.11
N ARG A 128 -8.03 -9.70 -10.53
CA ARG A 128 -7.77 -9.68 -9.07
C ARG A 128 -7.19 -8.36 -8.60
N LEU A 129 -6.31 -7.74 -9.38
CA LEU A 129 -5.78 -6.42 -9.06
C LEU A 129 -6.89 -5.35 -9.11
N CYS A 130 -7.77 -5.38 -10.10
CA CYS A 130 -8.92 -4.47 -10.16
C CYS A 130 -9.85 -4.63 -8.94
N GLU A 131 -10.10 -5.86 -8.49
CA GLU A 131 -10.86 -6.13 -7.28
C GLU A 131 -10.17 -5.60 -6.02
N GLY A 132 -8.86 -5.78 -5.93
CA GLY A 132 -8.04 -5.24 -4.83
C GLY A 132 -8.09 -3.71 -4.77
N ILE A 133 -8.00 -3.04 -5.91
CA ILE A 133 -8.10 -1.58 -6.02
C ILE A 133 -9.49 -1.10 -5.57
N ALA A 134 -10.56 -1.73 -6.04
CA ALA A 134 -11.93 -1.39 -5.67
C ALA A 134 -12.14 -1.51 -4.15
N ALA A 135 -11.78 -2.64 -3.57
CA ALA A 135 -11.90 -2.87 -2.13
C ALA A 135 -11.11 -1.85 -1.29
N ARG A 136 -9.89 -1.48 -1.72
CA ARG A 136 -9.09 -0.47 -1.02
C ARG A 136 -9.64 0.95 -1.21
N SER A 137 -10.19 1.26 -2.37
CA SER A 137 -10.77 2.58 -2.61
C SER A 137 -11.94 2.86 -1.69
N ASP A 138 -12.77 1.86 -1.40
CA ASP A 138 -13.89 2.00 -0.49
C ASP A 138 -13.42 2.19 0.96
N THR A 139 -12.46 1.40 1.42
CA THR A 139 -11.87 1.58 2.76
C THR A 139 -11.16 2.92 2.91
N LEU A 140 -10.53 3.44 1.85
CA LEU A 140 -9.90 4.77 1.86
C LEU A 140 -10.93 5.89 1.91
N LYS A 141 -12.04 5.77 1.18
CA LYS A 141 -13.16 6.74 1.24
C LYS A 141 -13.74 6.83 2.64
N GLU A 142 -14.00 5.69 3.30
CA GLU A 142 -14.49 5.65 4.67
C GLU A 142 -13.53 6.36 5.63
N LYS A 143 -12.22 6.03 5.56
CA LYS A 143 -11.21 6.67 6.40
C LYS A 143 -11.08 8.17 6.14
N LEU A 144 -11.17 8.62 4.89
CA LEU A 144 -11.15 10.05 4.57
C LEU A 144 -12.39 10.77 5.09
N GLN A 145 -13.56 10.13 5.09
CA GLN A 145 -14.76 10.69 5.66
C GLN A 145 -14.64 10.84 7.19
N THR A 146 -14.10 9.84 7.88
CA THR A 146 -13.87 9.93 9.34
C THR A 146 -12.89 11.04 9.68
N ILE A 147 -11.76 11.14 8.96
CA ILE A 147 -10.77 12.19 9.19
C ILE A 147 -11.39 13.59 8.98
N ARG A 148 -12.15 13.78 7.90
CA ARG A 148 -12.83 15.06 7.65
C ARG A 148 -13.87 15.40 8.72
N ALA A 149 -14.59 14.41 9.24
CA ALA A 149 -15.53 14.60 10.33
C ALA A 149 -14.80 15.04 11.62
N ASP A 150 -13.68 14.39 11.95
CA ASP A 150 -12.86 14.72 13.10
C ASP A 150 -12.24 16.12 12.97
N GLU A 151 -11.71 16.49 11.81
CA GLU A 151 -11.18 17.83 11.54
C GLU A 151 -12.27 18.90 11.70
N HIS A 152 -13.47 18.66 11.19
CA HIS A 152 -14.58 19.58 11.31
C HIS A 152 -15.04 19.74 12.79
N GLU A 153 -15.01 18.65 13.56
CA GLU A 153 -15.32 18.69 14.99
C GLU A 153 -14.25 19.46 15.78
N GLN A 154 -12.98 19.28 15.44
CA GLN A 154 -11.87 20.03 16.04
C GLN A 154 -11.98 21.52 15.75
N GLN A 155 -12.26 21.92 14.51
CA GLN A 155 -12.48 23.32 14.13
C GLN A 155 -13.64 23.93 14.90
N ARG A 156 -14.77 23.22 15.06
CA ARG A 156 -15.89 23.68 15.89
C ARG A 156 -15.49 23.89 17.34
N LYS A 157 -14.73 22.99 17.93
CA LYS A 157 -14.23 23.11 19.32
C LYS A 157 -13.29 24.30 19.48
N GLU A 158 -12.44 24.56 18.50
CA GLU A 158 -11.55 25.74 18.51
C GLU A 158 -12.32 27.05 18.35
N LEU A 159 -13.32 27.12 17.49
CA LEU A 159 -14.18 28.28 17.35
C LEU A 159 -14.93 28.58 18.67
N MET A 160 -15.50 27.56 19.29
CA MET A 160 -16.18 27.70 20.60
C MET A 160 -15.21 28.19 21.70
N LYS A 161 -13.99 27.68 21.76
CA LYS A 161 -12.96 28.16 22.71
C LYS A 161 -12.58 29.61 22.45
N ASN A 162 -12.45 30.01 21.19
CA ASN A 162 -12.13 31.37 20.82
C ASN A 162 -13.26 32.35 21.14
N GLU A 163 -14.52 31.95 20.94
CA GLU A 163 -15.68 32.74 21.35
C GLU A 163 -15.74 32.88 22.88
N HIS A 164 -15.50 31.81 23.58
CA HIS A 164 -15.47 31.87 25.07
C HIS A 164 -14.38 32.81 25.57
N ARG A 165 -13.18 32.77 24.97
CA ARG A 165 -12.09 33.71 25.27
C ARG A 165 -12.47 35.16 24.95
N ARG A 166 -13.15 35.44 23.87
CA ARG A 166 -13.63 36.76 23.49
C ARG A 166 -14.68 37.29 24.47
N ARG A 167 -15.59 36.44 24.96
CA ARG A 167 -16.62 36.80 25.95
C ARG A 167 -16.00 37.08 27.34
N SER A 168 -15.08 36.25 27.81
CA SER A 168 -14.40 36.45 29.10
C SER A 168 -13.49 37.68 29.08
N GLY A 169 -12.87 38.03 27.96
CA GLY A 169 -12.05 39.24 27.81
C GLY A 169 -12.86 40.54 27.78
N ARG A 170 -14.17 40.51 27.47
CA ARG A 170 -15.05 41.67 27.53
C ARG A 170 -15.51 42.01 28.94
N THR A 171 -15.59 41.06 29.86
CA THR A 171 -16.02 41.27 31.25
C THR A 171 -14.95 41.85 32.13
N ASN A 172 -13.68 41.89 31.71
CA ASN A 172 -12.54 42.42 32.49
C ASN A 172 -12.05 43.80 32.04
N ARG A 173 -12.86 44.61 31.36
CA ARG A 173 -12.52 46.04 31.24
C ARG A 173 -12.96 46.73 32.49
N PRO A 174 -12.04 47.30 33.29
CA PRO A 174 -12.42 48.14 34.43
C PRO A 174 -13.14 49.36 33.88
N ASN A 175 -14.25 49.70 34.52
CA ASN A 175 -15.09 50.87 34.22
C ASN A 175 -14.31 52.12 34.67
N GLU A 176 -13.37 52.62 33.86
CA GLU A 176 -12.73 53.92 34.04
C GLU A 176 -13.63 55.00 33.44
N LEU A 177 -14.73 55.26 34.13
CA LEU A 177 -15.54 56.49 33.95
C LEU A 177 -16.09 56.87 35.31
N GLY A 178 -15.43 57.85 35.93
CA GLY A 178 -16.00 58.49 37.12
C GLY A 178 -14.98 59.19 37.97
N GLY A 179 -14.55 60.36 37.57
CA GLY A 179 -13.80 61.25 38.43
C GLY A 179 -13.69 62.65 37.82
N LEU A 180 -14.72 63.44 38.05
CA LEU A 180 -14.64 64.91 38.15
C LEU A 180 -14.74 65.26 39.57
#